data_e0ec32b3194ceeb4d9f2b549cb80e3b1
#
_entry.id   e0ec32b3194ceeb4d9f2b549cb80e3b1
#
_cell.length_a   1.000
_cell.length_b   1.000
_cell.length_c   1.000
_cell.angle_alpha   90.00
_cell.angle_beta   90.00
_cell.angle_gamma   90.00
#
_symmetry.space_group_name_H-M   'P 1'
#
loop_
_entity.id
_entity.type
_entity.pdbx_description
1 polymer ?
#
loop_
_entity_poly.entity_id
_entity_poly.type
_entity_poly.pdbx_seq_one_letter_code
_entity_poly.pdbx_strand_id
1 'polypeptide(L)'
;SSDVCSSDLADVLESILKLLANCDTIFFFAAGNSNPLAVYSAYKFSQLGLKTVVHVSPEMQINAAYSMGKRDLAIGISNSGSTNLMVDIFKVVKERGAKSVCITNYIKSPLSKLSTHQLNTAVSDKIFFEAFDSTRVPAMGVIDMLVLLFMYKNKAHYEKYRTREEFLGSRFKG
;
A
#
# COMPACT_ATOMS: atom_id res chain seq x y z
N SER A 1 6.05 2.55 -30.09
CA SER A 1 5.01 3.02 -29.14
C SER A 1 5.29 2.55 -27.71
N SER A 2 6.55 2.70 -27.28
CA SER A 2 7.03 2.30 -25.93
C SER A 2 7.36 3.50 -25.03
N ASP A 3 7.15 4.72 -25.46
CA ASP A 3 7.61 5.91 -24.74
C ASP A 3 6.55 6.59 -23.83
N VAL A 4 5.34 6.05 -23.78
CA VAL A 4 4.23 6.62 -22.96
C VAL A 4 4.27 6.13 -21.50
N CYS A 5 5.10 5.14 -21.16
CA CYS A 5 5.00 4.46 -19.86
C CYS A 5 5.91 5.02 -18.74
N SER A 6 6.97 5.76 -19.02
CA SER A 6 7.95 6.13 -17.99
C SER A 6 7.64 7.46 -17.29
N SER A 7 7.14 8.47 -18.00
CA SER A 7 6.74 9.74 -17.41
C SER A 7 5.52 9.59 -16.51
N ASP A 8 4.52 8.84 -16.94
CA ASP A 8 3.29 8.60 -16.16
C ASP A 8 3.55 7.88 -14.83
N LEU A 9 4.46 6.89 -14.79
CA LEU A 9 4.77 6.17 -13.56
C LEU A 9 5.52 7.05 -12.56
N ALA A 10 6.47 7.87 -13.01
CA ALA A 10 7.19 8.80 -12.15
C ALA A 10 6.23 9.82 -11.51
N ASP A 11 5.29 10.37 -12.27
CA ASP A 11 4.29 11.32 -11.80
C ASP A 11 3.31 10.67 -10.81
N VAL A 12 2.89 9.43 -11.07
CA VAL A 12 2.06 8.64 -10.15
C VAL A 12 2.79 8.39 -8.83
N LEU A 13 4.04 7.95 -8.88
CA LEU A 13 4.86 7.72 -7.69
C LEU A 13 5.06 9.01 -6.89
N GLU A 14 5.35 10.12 -7.55
CA GLU A 14 5.48 11.42 -6.87
C GLU A 14 4.18 11.84 -6.19
N SER A 15 3.04 11.66 -6.85
CA SER A 15 1.72 11.93 -6.28
C SER A 15 1.45 11.06 -5.05
N ILE A 16 1.77 9.77 -5.10
CA ILE A 16 1.61 8.86 -3.97
C ILE A 16 2.53 9.26 -2.80
N LEU A 17 3.79 9.63 -3.07
CA LEU A 17 4.70 10.09 -2.03
C LEU A 17 4.23 11.38 -1.36
N LYS A 18 3.62 12.29 -2.11
CA LYS A 18 2.97 13.50 -1.55
C LYS A 18 1.77 13.13 -0.67
N LEU A 19 0.94 12.16 -1.07
CA LEU A 19 -0.16 11.66 -0.23
C LEU A 19 0.36 11.06 1.06
N LEU A 20 1.38 10.21 1.02
CA LEU A 20 2.03 9.61 2.19
C LEU A 20 2.60 10.66 3.16
N ALA A 21 3.19 11.75 2.62
CA ALA A 21 3.76 12.81 3.45
C ALA A 21 2.73 13.69 4.15
N ASN A 22 1.51 13.79 3.61
CA ASN A 22 0.48 14.73 4.05
C ASN A 22 -0.75 14.08 4.69
N CYS A 23 -0.86 12.75 4.70
CA CYS A 23 -1.99 12.08 5.32
C CYS A 23 -1.85 12.04 6.86
N ASP A 24 -3.00 11.98 7.53
CA ASP A 24 -3.05 11.81 8.98
C ASP A 24 -2.79 10.36 9.39
N THR A 25 -3.43 9.42 8.69
CA THR A 25 -3.32 7.99 8.96
C THR A 25 -3.38 7.20 7.66
N ILE A 26 -2.58 6.14 7.56
CA ILE A 26 -2.59 5.20 6.45
C ILE A 26 -3.36 3.95 6.87
N PHE A 27 -4.41 3.63 6.14
CA PHE A 27 -5.23 2.43 6.33
C PHE A 27 -4.84 1.39 5.28
N PHE A 28 -4.43 0.21 5.73
CA PHE A 28 -4.08 -0.91 4.85
C PHE A 28 -5.22 -1.91 4.80
N PHE A 29 -5.68 -2.22 3.59
CA PHE A 29 -6.75 -3.16 3.30
C PHE A 29 -6.27 -4.28 2.41
N ALA A 30 -6.64 -5.51 2.73
CA ALA A 30 -6.39 -6.68 1.92
C ALA A 30 -7.37 -7.81 2.25
N ALA A 31 -7.46 -8.81 1.41
CA ALA A 31 -8.29 -9.98 1.64
C ALA A 31 -7.51 -11.28 1.45
N GLY A 32 -7.88 -12.32 2.21
CA GLY A 32 -7.31 -13.66 2.07
C GLY A 32 -5.79 -13.67 2.17
N ASN A 33 -5.15 -14.25 1.18
CA ASN A 33 -3.70 -14.42 1.14
C ASN A 33 -2.89 -13.11 1.05
N SER A 34 -3.53 -11.98 0.77
CA SER A 34 -2.87 -10.66 0.76
C SER A 34 -2.82 -10.00 2.14
N ASN A 35 -3.57 -10.49 3.13
CA ASN A 35 -3.56 -9.94 4.49
C ASN A 35 -2.16 -9.86 5.13
N PRO A 36 -1.29 -10.89 5.03
CA PRO A 36 0.07 -10.79 5.58
C PRO A 36 0.86 -9.62 4.98
N LEU A 37 0.63 -9.30 3.70
CA LEU A 37 1.32 -8.20 3.05
C LEU A 37 0.79 -6.83 3.51
N ALA A 38 -0.50 -6.70 3.82
CA ALA A 38 -1.05 -5.50 4.44
C ALA A 38 -0.45 -5.26 5.83
N VAL A 39 -0.31 -6.31 6.64
CA VAL A 39 0.34 -6.24 7.96
C VAL A 39 1.81 -5.85 7.83
N TYR A 40 2.54 -6.48 6.92
CA TYR A 40 3.92 -6.12 6.60
C TYR A 40 4.04 -4.65 6.20
N SER A 41 3.16 -4.18 5.33
CA SER A 41 3.15 -2.79 4.86
C SER A 41 2.93 -1.81 6.02
N ALA A 42 1.91 -2.07 6.85
CA ALA A 42 1.63 -1.25 8.02
C ALA A 42 2.83 -1.17 8.97
N TYR A 43 3.51 -2.30 9.19
CA TYR A 43 4.73 -2.35 9.99
C TYR A 43 5.84 -1.49 9.37
N LYS A 44 6.13 -1.63 8.07
CA LYS A 44 7.19 -0.86 7.38
C LYS A 44 6.94 0.65 7.46
N PHE A 45 5.73 1.10 7.19
CA PHE A 45 5.40 2.54 7.26
C PHE A 45 5.37 3.07 8.71
N SER A 46 4.96 2.26 9.69
CA SER A 46 5.04 2.64 11.10
C SER A 46 6.49 2.85 11.58
N GLN A 47 7.44 2.10 11.03
CA GLN A 47 8.88 2.30 11.31
C GLN A 47 9.37 3.70 10.90
N LEU A 48 8.74 4.31 9.91
CA LEU A 48 9.03 5.67 9.46
C LEU A 48 8.34 6.75 10.31
N GLY A 49 7.62 6.35 11.36
CA GLY A 49 6.85 7.25 12.23
C GLY A 49 5.53 7.71 11.63
N LEU A 50 5.03 7.04 10.61
CA LEU A 50 3.70 7.26 10.06
C LEU A 50 2.65 6.50 10.88
N LYS A 51 1.47 7.09 11.07
CA LYS A 51 0.37 6.40 11.72
C LYS A 51 -0.25 5.39 10.75
N THR A 52 -0.37 4.15 11.18
CA THR A 52 -0.92 3.07 10.34
C THR A 52 -2.03 2.32 11.05
N VAL A 53 -3.03 1.90 10.30
CA VAL A 53 -4.11 1.02 10.73
C VAL A 53 -4.19 -0.17 9.79
N VAL A 54 -4.25 -1.37 10.36
CA VAL A 54 -4.44 -2.61 9.61
C VAL A 54 -5.29 -3.58 10.41
N HIS A 55 -6.25 -4.21 9.76
CA HIS A 55 -7.07 -5.27 10.34
C HIS A 55 -7.15 -6.44 9.37
N VAL A 56 -7.19 -7.67 9.91
CA VAL A 56 -7.30 -8.90 9.11
C VAL A 56 -8.77 -9.33 8.98
N SER A 57 -9.59 -9.09 10.00
CA SER A 57 -11.02 -9.43 9.98
C SER A 57 -11.78 -8.53 9.02
N PRO A 58 -12.62 -9.08 8.15
CA PRO A 58 -13.46 -8.30 7.22
C PRO A 58 -14.30 -7.22 7.91
N GLU A 59 -14.92 -7.56 9.04
CA GLU A 59 -15.77 -6.64 9.80
C GLU A 59 -14.97 -5.44 10.32
N MET A 60 -13.76 -5.70 10.84
CA MET A 60 -12.89 -4.64 11.33
C MET A 60 -12.36 -3.76 10.20
N GLN A 61 -12.09 -4.34 9.03
CA GLN A 61 -11.70 -3.57 7.84
C GLN A 61 -12.83 -2.64 7.38
N ILE A 62 -14.06 -3.14 7.35
CA ILE A 62 -15.24 -2.33 7.01
C ILE A 62 -15.40 -1.18 8.02
N ASN A 63 -15.34 -1.47 9.33
CA ASN A 63 -15.41 -0.45 10.37
C ASN A 63 -14.31 0.60 10.23
N ALA A 64 -13.09 0.16 9.93
CA ALA A 64 -11.96 1.05 9.67
C ALA A 64 -12.23 1.97 8.47
N ALA A 65 -12.77 1.44 7.37
CA ALA A 65 -13.14 2.26 6.21
C ALA A 65 -14.17 3.33 6.53
N TYR A 66 -15.19 3.00 7.31
CA TYR A 66 -16.21 3.97 7.77
C TYR A 66 -15.64 5.05 8.71
N SER A 67 -14.57 4.76 9.45
CA SER A 67 -13.91 5.72 10.35
C SER A 67 -12.99 6.71 9.62
N MET A 68 -12.65 6.46 8.36
CA MET A 68 -11.74 7.30 7.58
C MET A 68 -12.31 8.71 7.33
N GLY A 69 -11.41 9.68 7.30
CA GLY A 69 -11.67 11.06 6.91
C GLY A 69 -10.94 11.45 5.63
N LYS A 70 -11.21 12.68 5.16
CA LYS A 70 -10.64 13.20 3.90
C LYS A 70 -9.12 13.31 3.88
N ARG A 71 -8.49 13.34 5.07
CA ARG A 71 -7.03 13.47 5.22
C ARG A 71 -6.33 12.13 5.41
N ASP A 72 -7.10 11.04 5.46
CA ASP A 72 -6.55 9.70 5.53
C ASP A 72 -6.23 9.14 4.15
N LEU A 73 -5.36 8.15 4.13
CA LEU A 73 -4.96 7.44 2.91
C LEU A 73 -5.29 5.96 3.03
N ALA A 74 -6.04 5.41 2.08
CA ALA A 74 -6.25 3.98 1.95
C ALA A 74 -5.22 3.36 1.01
N ILE A 75 -4.59 2.26 1.41
CA ILE A 75 -3.77 1.43 0.54
C ILE A 75 -4.38 0.03 0.48
N GLY A 76 -4.91 -0.34 -0.69
CA GLY A 76 -5.50 -1.64 -0.95
C GLY A 76 -4.56 -2.55 -1.71
N ILE A 77 -4.37 -3.76 -1.20
CA ILE A 77 -3.50 -4.77 -1.82
C ILE A 77 -4.36 -5.94 -2.26
N SER A 78 -4.53 -6.10 -3.55
CA SER A 78 -5.35 -7.15 -4.14
C SER A 78 -4.81 -7.59 -5.49
N ASN A 79 -4.35 -8.81 -5.60
CA ASN A 79 -3.80 -9.32 -6.86
C ASN A 79 -4.78 -9.17 -8.02
N SER A 80 -6.00 -9.67 -7.88
CA SER A 80 -7.03 -9.60 -8.94
C SER A 80 -7.67 -8.20 -9.05
N GLY A 81 -7.65 -7.42 -7.97
CA GLY A 81 -8.38 -6.16 -7.88
C GLY A 81 -9.90 -6.28 -8.03
N SER A 82 -10.45 -7.50 -7.89
CA SER A 82 -11.87 -7.81 -8.07
C SER A 82 -12.55 -8.47 -6.86
N THR A 83 -11.82 -8.67 -5.76
CA THR A 83 -12.37 -9.23 -4.53
C THR A 83 -13.50 -8.35 -4.00
N ASN A 84 -14.71 -8.90 -3.83
CA ASN A 84 -15.90 -8.14 -3.44
C ASN A 84 -15.68 -7.29 -2.18
N LEU A 85 -15.11 -7.88 -1.12
CA LEU A 85 -14.77 -7.15 0.10
C LEU A 85 -13.93 -5.90 -0.19
N MET A 86 -12.90 -6.02 -1.01
CA MET A 86 -12.02 -4.89 -1.35
C MET A 86 -12.74 -3.82 -2.16
N VAL A 87 -13.59 -4.24 -3.09
CA VAL A 87 -14.41 -3.32 -3.89
C VAL A 87 -15.37 -2.55 -3.01
N ASP A 88 -16.05 -3.23 -2.07
CA ASP A 88 -17.01 -2.60 -1.17
C ASP A 88 -16.33 -1.64 -0.18
N ILE A 89 -15.19 -2.04 0.38
CA ILE A 89 -14.35 -1.14 1.21
C ILE A 89 -13.96 0.12 0.43
N PHE A 90 -13.52 -0.01 -0.82
CA PHE A 90 -13.08 1.15 -1.59
C PHE A 90 -14.21 2.05 -2.08
N LYS A 91 -15.44 1.53 -2.21
CA LYS A 91 -16.65 2.37 -2.36
C LYS A 91 -16.84 3.26 -1.13
N VAL A 92 -16.77 2.68 0.08
CA VAL A 92 -16.87 3.42 1.34
C VAL A 92 -15.74 4.46 1.45
N VAL A 93 -14.48 4.09 1.18
CA VAL A 93 -13.33 5.00 1.18
C VAL A 93 -13.58 6.21 0.28
N LYS A 94 -14.12 5.97 -0.93
CA LYS A 94 -14.46 7.03 -1.89
C LYS A 94 -15.58 7.92 -1.38
N GLU A 95 -16.64 7.35 -0.80
CA GLU A 95 -17.76 8.08 -0.18
C GLU A 95 -17.29 8.95 0.99
N ARG A 96 -16.33 8.48 1.78
CA ARG A 96 -15.70 9.22 2.87
C ARG A 96 -14.79 10.35 2.38
N GLY A 97 -14.51 10.41 1.09
CA GLY A 97 -13.66 11.43 0.45
C GLY A 97 -12.16 11.24 0.72
N ALA A 98 -11.75 10.11 1.25
CA ALA A 98 -10.35 9.77 1.45
C ALA A 98 -9.67 9.46 0.11
N LYS A 99 -8.36 9.75 0.02
CA LYS A 99 -7.55 9.33 -1.12
C LYS A 99 -7.17 7.87 -0.99
N SER A 100 -6.97 7.22 -2.14
CA SER A 100 -6.67 5.79 -2.13
C SER A 100 -5.65 5.40 -3.19
N VAL A 101 -4.85 4.39 -2.87
CA VAL A 101 -3.91 3.72 -3.77
C VAL A 101 -4.25 2.24 -3.80
N CYS A 102 -4.35 1.65 -4.98
CA CYS A 102 -4.42 0.20 -5.10
C CYS A 102 -3.12 -0.37 -5.68
N ILE A 103 -2.70 -1.51 -5.14
CA ILE A 103 -1.61 -2.33 -5.66
C ILE A 103 -2.25 -3.61 -6.19
N THR A 104 -2.22 -3.79 -7.51
CA THR A 104 -2.91 -4.89 -8.20
C THR A 104 -2.15 -5.34 -9.43
N ASN A 105 -2.37 -6.57 -9.87
CA ASN A 105 -1.80 -7.10 -11.12
C ASN A 105 -2.60 -6.68 -12.36
N TYR A 106 -3.83 -6.19 -12.21
CA TYR A 106 -4.72 -5.90 -13.32
C TYR A 106 -5.04 -4.40 -13.44
N ILE A 107 -4.62 -3.80 -14.58
CA ILE A 107 -4.72 -2.36 -14.84
C ILE A 107 -6.17 -1.85 -14.83
N LYS A 108 -7.11 -2.65 -15.33
CA LYS A 108 -8.53 -2.27 -15.46
C LYS A 108 -9.43 -3.00 -14.46
N SER A 109 -8.94 -3.27 -13.27
CA SER A 109 -9.73 -3.95 -12.24
C SER A 109 -10.83 -3.05 -11.65
N PRO A 110 -11.88 -3.61 -11.05
CA PRO A 110 -12.88 -2.84 -10.32
C PRO A 110 -12.26 -1.95 -9.24
N LEU A 111 -11.25 -2.46 -8.51
CA LEU A 111 -10.54 -1.72 -7.46
C LEU A 111 -9.78 -0.52 -8.03
N SER A 112 -9.12 -0.68 -9.19
CA SER A 112 -8.38 0.42 -9.82
C SER A 112 -9.29 1.58 -10.23
N LYS A 113 -10.52 1.29 -10.67
CA LYS A 113 -11.50 2.32 -11.04
C LYS A 113 -12.02 3.14 -9.85
N LEU A 114 -11.95 2.58 -8.65
CA LEU A 114 -12.36 3.24 -7.41
C LEU A 114 -11.21 4.00 -6.75
N SER A 115 -9.97 3.67 -7.08
CA SER A 115 -8.76 4.22 -6.46
C SER A 115 -8.34 5.55 -7.08
N THR A 116 -7.72 6.43 -6.26
CA THR A 116 -7.13 7.68 -6.74
C THR A 116 -5.89 7.41 -7.61
N HIS A 117 -5.05 6.47 -7.18
CA HIS A 117 -3.89 6.02 -7.93
C HIS A 117 -3.80 4.49 -7.92
N GLN A 118 -3.12 3.96 -8.92
CA GLN A 118 -2.85 2.53 -9.09
C GLN A 118 -1.37 2.30 -9.28
N LEU A 119 -0.85 1.28 -8.60
CA LEU A 119 0.45 0.67 -8.87
C LEU A 119 0.23 -0.75 -9.35
N ASN A 120 0.83 -1.06 -10.50
CA ASN A 120 0.65 -2.34 -11.14
C ASN A 120 1.86 -3.24 -10.89
N THR A 121 1.63 -4.47 -10.44
CA THR A 121 2.70 -5.42 -10.15
C THR A 121 3.17 -6.21 -11.37
N ALA A 122 2.42 -6.14 -12.49
CA ALA A 122 2.79 -6.66 -13.81
C ALA A 122 3.48 -8.04 -13.80
N VAL A 123 2.86 -9.04 -13.17
CA VAL A 123 3.35 -10.42 -13.25
C VAL A 123 2.63 -11.14 -14.36
N SER A 124 3.38 -11.70 -15.31
CA SER A 124 2.81 -12.59 -16.32
C SER A 124 2.42 -13.91 -15.65
N ASP A 125 1.12 -14.22 -15.63
CA ASP A 125 0.56 -15.47 -15.11
C ASP A 125 1.09 -16.74 -15.81
N LYS A 126 1.95 -16.59 -16.80
CA LYS A 126 2.48 -17.69 -17.64
C LYS A 126 3.81 -18.27 -17.17
N ILE A 127 4.40 -17.73 -16.10
CA ILE A 127 5.69 -18.20 -15.61
C ILE A 127 5.52 -18.98 -14.32
N PHE A 128 5.45 -20.31 -14.44
CA PHE A 128 5.66 -21.31 -13.39
C PHE A 128 4.73 -21.31 -12.16
N PHE A 129 3.97 -22.39 -12.02
CA PHE A 129 3.24 -22.87 -10.84
C PHE A 129 1.90 -22.23 -10.55
N GLU A 130 0.85 -22.84 -11.06
CA GLU A 130 -0.54 -22.73 -10.57
C GLU A 130 -0.68 -23.07 -9.07
N ALA A 131 0.35 -23.60 -8.42
CA ALA A 131 0.33 -24.04 -7.03
C ALA A 131 1.05 -23.11 -6.03
N PHE A 132 1.89 -22.20 -6.49
CA PHE A 132 2.56 -21.22 -5.64
C PHE A 132 2.10 -19.80 -5.98
N ASP A 133 1.45 -19.15 -5.04
CA ASP A 133 1.02 -17.75 -5.12
C ASP A 133 2.25 -16.83 -5.14
N SER A 134 2.97 -16.83 -6.27
CA SER A 134 4.17 -16.01 -6.50
C SER A 134 3.86 -14.51 -6.61
N THR A 135 2.58 -14.14 -6.59
CA THR A 135 2.11 -12.77 -6.79
C THR A 135 2.42 -11.82 -5.63
N ARG A 136 2.81 -12.35 -4.47
CA ARG A 136 3.16 -11.53 -3.28
C ARG A 136 4.51 -10.84 -3.42
N VAL A 137 5.50 -11.47 -4.05
CA VAL A 137 6.85 -10.92 -4.17
C VAL A 137 6.87 -9.60 -4.92
N PRO A 138 6.21 -9.44 -6.08
CA PRO A 138 6.13 -8.15 -6.77
C PRO A 138 5.42 -7.08 -5.96
N ALA A 139 4.32 -7.39 -5.29
CA ALA A 139 3.62 -6.43 -4.45
C ALA A 139 4.45 -6.01 -3.23
N MET A 140 5.21 -6.94 -2.62
CA MET A 140 6.17 -6.62 -1.58
C MET A 140 7.28 -5.70 -2.10
N GLY A 141 7.80 -5.96 -3.30
CA GLY A 141 8.78 -5.10 -3.96
C GLY A 141 8.26 -3.68 -4.20
N VAL A 142 7.00 -3.52 -4.60
CA VAL A 142 6.34 -2.20 -4.73
C VAL A 142 6.26 -1.49 -3.38
N ILE A 143 5.90 -2.19 -2.30
CA ILE A 143 5.85 -1.62 -0.96
C ILE A 143 7.24 -1.16 -0.51
N ASP A 144 8.25 -2.02 -0.64
CA ASP A 144 9.63 -1.68 -0.25
C ASP A 144 10.18 -0.51 -1.07
N MET A 145 9.87 -0.45 -2.36
CA MET A 145 10.21 0.68 -3.22
C MET A 145 9.57 1.99 -2.70
N LEU A 146 8.29 1.98 -2.36
CA LEU A 146 7.60 3.15 -1.80
C LEU A 146 8.25 3.60 -0.48
N VAL A 147 8.58 2.66 0.41
CA VAL A 147 9.27 2.94 1.68
C VAL A 147 10.63 3.61 1.43
N LEU A 148 11.44 3.05 0.52
CA LEU A 148 12.76 3.59 0.19
C LEU A 148 12.67 4.98 -0.44
N LEU A 149 11.77 5.18 -1.40
CA LEU A 149 11.55 6.47 -2.05
C LEU A 149 11.03 7.52 -1.06
N PHE A 150 10.14 7.12 -0.14
CA PHE A 150 9.64 8.01 0.90
C PHE A 150 10.76 8.45 1.85
N MET A 151 11.61 7.54 2.32
CA MET A 151 12.77 7.86 3.15
C MET A 151 13.74 8.78 2.43
N TYR A 152 14.03 8.51 1.16
CA TYR A 152 14.95 9.33 0.37
C TYR A 152 14.46 10.79 0.24
N LYS A 153 13.15 10.98 0.03
CA LYS A 153 12.56 12.32 -0.11
C LYS A 153 12.28 13.02 1.22
N ASN A 154 12.18 12.30 2.33
CA ASN A 154 11.74 12.84 3.63
C ASN A 154 12.80 12.58 4.71
N LYS A 155 13.86 13.38 4.74
CA LYS A 155 15.00 13.24 5.67
C LYS A 155 14.59 13.14 7.15
N ALA A 156 13.57 13.89 7.59
CA ALA A 156 13.10 13.84 8.98
C ALA A 156 12.53 12.45 9.35
N HIS A 157 11.85 11.76 8.43
CA HIS A 157 11.37 10.39 8.64
C HIS A 157 12.51 9.38 8.59
N TYR A 158 13.51 9.60 7.75
CA TYR A 158 14.71 8.79 7.72
C TYR A 158 15.49 8.87 9.06
N GLU A 159 15.66 10.06 9.63
CA GLU A 159 16.32 10.24 10.93
C GLU A 159 15.56 9.53 12.07
N LYS A 160 14.22 9.61 12.08
CA LYS A 160 13.41 8.86 13.05
C LYS A 160 13.60 7.34 12.91
N TYR A 161 13.64 6.84 11.68
CA TYR A 161 13.92 5.44 11.40
C TYR A 161 15.29 5.04 11.92
N ARG A 162 16.34 5.80 11.61
CA ARG A 162 17.71 5.55 12.04
C ARG A 162 17.85 5.51 13.55
N THR A 163 17.33 6.51 14.25
CA THR A 163 17.38 6.59 15.73
C THR A 163 16.70 5.36 16.37
N ARG A 164 15.58 4.93 15.80
CA ARG A 164 14.88 3.73 16.26
C ARG A 164 15.71 2.47 16.04
N GLU A 165 16.33 2.30 14.87
CA GLU A 165 17.18 1.14 14.58
C GLU A 165 18.42 1.09 15.48
N GLU A 166 19.03 2.23 15.76
CA GLU A 166 20.15 2.36 16.71
C GLU A 166 19.71 1.92 18.12
N PHE A 167 18.54 2.38 18.58
CA PHE A 167 17.99 1.99 19.88
C PHE A 167 17.73 0.48 19.96
N LEU A 168 17.10 -0.10 18.94
CA LEU A 168 16.83 -1.54 18.89
C LEU A 168 18.13 -2.33 18.79
N GLY A 169 19.08 -1.87 17.97
CA GLY A 169 20.40 -2.50 17.84
C GLY A 169 21.16 -2.56 19.17
N SER A 170 21.08 -1.53 19.98
CA SER A 170 21.72 -1.50 21.30
C SER A 170 21.04 -2.42 22.33
N ARG A 171 19.76 -2.76 22.15
CA ARG A 171 18.98 -3.59 23.08
C ARG A 171 18.99 -5.09 22.75
N PHE A 172 19.07 -5.42 21.44
CA PHE A 172 18.88 -6.78 20.98
C PHE A 172 20.11 -7.40 20.29
N LYS A 173 21.18 -6.62 20.10
CA LYS A 173 22.49 -7.14 19.69
C LYS A 173 23.39 -7.18 20.90
N GLY A 174 23.11 -8.11 21.80
CA GLY A 174 23.96 -8.54 22.87
C GLY A 174 24.80 -9.74 22.44
#